data_2ea03cbd5f6a03f6b98212f27a55da6c
#
_entry.id   2ea03cbd5f6a03f6b98212f27a55da6c
#
_cell.length_a   1.000
_cell.length_b   1.000
_cell.length_c   1.000
_cell.angle_alpha   90.00
_cell.angle_beta   90.00
_cell.angle_gamma   90.00
#
_symmetry.space_group_name_H-M   'P 1'
#
loop_
_entity.id
_entity.type
_entity.pdbx_description
1 polymer ?
#
loop_
_entity_poly.entity_id
_entity_poly.type
_entity_poly.pdbx_seq_one_letter_code
_entity_poly.pdbx_strand_id
1 'polypeptide(L)'
;GLKFRIPSFGGEVMSRLGVAVATIPVGELYMALEMGTIDAVEWASPSFDIPLGFHKVANYYYTGWQEPASEQQIVINLQTWQKLPKDLQNILEASIAKAREYAENETFYKNVIIWDEIKKKYPNVQIRSFSPEIMRALRKATDEILAEESEKNPDFKEIWESQKAFLAKARTWTKMGDFTYIEKTGDVEAEQNFTASGKK
;
A
#
# COMPACT_ATOMS: atom_id res chain seq x y z
N GLY A 1 -16.25 6.15 16.71
CA GLY A 1 -14.99 5.60 16.23
C GLY A 1 -14.61 6.19 14.88
N LEU A 2 -13.38 5.96 14.46
CA LEU A 2 -12.87 6.41 13.18
C LEU A 2 -13.68 5.76 12.04
N LYS A 3 -14.19 6.56 11.10
CA LYS A 3 -14.83 6.08 9.87
C LYS A 3 -13.78 6.07 8.77
N PHE A 4 -13.42 4.89 8.32
CA PHE A 4 -12.28 4.73 7.43
C PHE A 4 -12.66 4.00 6.15
N ARG A 5 -12.40 4.62 5.01
CA ARG A 5 -12.50 3.94 3.74
C ARG A 5 -11.20 3.17 3.48
N ILE A 6 -11.29 1.88 3.59
CA ILE A 6 -10.23 0.94 3.26
C ILE A 6 -10.85 -0.37 2.75
N PRO A 7 -10.50 -0.86 1.56
CA PRO A 7 -11.12 -2.04 0.98
C PRO A 7 -10.48 -3.34 1.46
N SER A 8 -11.15 -4.44 1.11
CA SER A 8 -10.60 -5.80 1.16
C SER A 8 -10.05 -6.21 2.53
N PHE A 9 -8.97 -6.95 2.53
CA PHE A 9 -8.33 -7.51 3.71
C PHE A 9 -7.89 -6.45 4.72
N GLY A 10 -7.38 -5.31 4.26
CA GLY A 10 -7.03 -4.19 5.14
C GLY A 10 -8.24 -3.65 5.92
N GLY A 11 -9.40 -3.63 5.30
CA GLY A 11 -10.66 -3.26 5.96
C GLY A 11 -11.05 -4.24 7.06
N GLU A 12 -10.88 -5.53 6.85
CA GLU A 12 -11.15 -6.53 7.86
C GLU A 12 -10.23 -6.39 9.08
N VAL A 13 -8.93 -6.16 8.84
CA VAL A 13 -7.95 -5.90 9.91
C VAL A 13 -8.34 -4.68 10.73
N MET A 14 -8.71 -3.58 10.08
CA MET A 14 -9.15 -2.35 10.74
C MET A 14 -10.45 -2.53 11.53
N SER A 15 -11.42 -3.27 10.97
CA SER A 15 -12.68 -3.59 11.68
C SER A 15 -12.44 -4.35 12.97
N ARG A 16 -11.47 -5.26 12.99
CA ARG A 16 -11.09 -6.03 14.19
C ARG A 16 -10.53 -5.16 15.30
N LEU A 17 -9.99 -4.00 14.94
CA LEU A 17 -9.50 -2.98 15.88
C LEU A 17 -10.56 -1.92 16.23
N GLY A 18 -11.82 -2.14 15.85
CA GLY A 18 -12.94 -1.27 16.19
C GLY A 18 -13.12 -0.06 15.28
N VAL A 19 -12.49 -0.05 14.11
CA VAL A 19 -12.66 1.00 13.10
C VAL A 19 -13.96 0.75 12.32
N ALA A 20 -14.75 1.80 12.08
CA ALA A 20 -15.92 1.75 11.23
C ALA A 20 -15.49 1.82 9.75
N VAL A 21 -15.38 0.66 9.12
CA VAL A 21 -14.90 0.53 7.73
C VAL A 21 -16.03 0.77 6.74
N ALA A 22 -15.75 1.51 5.68
CA ALA A 22 -16.64 1.76 4.55
C ALA A 22 -15.98 1.42 3.23
N THR A 23 -16.79 0.98 2.26
CA THR A 23 -16.37 0.83 0.86
C THR A 23 -17.08 1.90 0.03
N ILE A 24 -16.30 2.81 -0.55
CA ILE A 24 -16.79 3.95 -1.32
C ILE A 24 -16.03 3.97 -2.66
N PRO A 25 -16.71 4.19 -3.79
CA PRO A 25 -16.06 4.34 -5.09
C PRO A 25 -15.07 5.51 -5.12
N VAL A 26 -13.98 5.39 -5.88
CA VAL A 26 -12.91 6.41 -5.89
C VAL A 26 -13.41 7.81 -6.24
N GLY A 27 -14.37 7.93 -7.18
CA GLY A 27 -14.93 9.22 -7.60
C GLY A 27 -15.68 9.99 -6.51
N GLU A 28 -16.05 9.31 -5.41
CA GLU A 28 -16.81 9.90 -4.30
C GLU A 28 -15.93 10.20 -3.08
N LEU A 29 -14.66 9.75 -3.07
CA LEU A 29 -13.79 9.81 -1.88
C LEU A 29 -13.49 11.24 -1.44
N TYR A 30 -13.20 12.13 -2.38
CA TYR A 30 -12.91 13.53 -2.06
C TYR A 30 -14.10 14.18 -1.32
N MET A 31 -15.29 14.04 -1.88
CA MET A 31 -16.51 14.61 -1.30
C MET A 31 -16.84 13.95 0.05
N ALA A 32 -16.64 12.65 0.18
CA ALA A 32 -16.88 11.93 1.43
C ALA A 32 -15.97 12.41 2.57
N LEU A 33 -14.69 12.69 2.27
CA LEU A 33 -13.74 13.31 3.20
C LEU A 33 -14.13 14.75 3.52
N GLU A 34 -14.41 15.56 2.50
CA GLU A 34 -14.75 16.99 2.66
C GLU A 34 -16.01 17.18 3.50
N MET A 35 -17.02 16.34 3.31
CA MET A 35 -18.29 16.37 4.07
C MET A 35 -18.19 15.68 5.44
N GLY A 36 -17.08 15.04 5.78
CA GLY A 36 -16.93 14.29 7.03
C GLY A 36 -17.78 13.01 7.10
N THR A 37 -18.24 12.49 5.96
CA THR A 37 -18.89 11.18 5.87
C THR A 37 -17.92 10.07 6.25
N ILE A 38 -16.67 10.23 5.89
CA ILE A 38 -15.51 9.46 6.37
C ILE A 38 -14.46 10.37 6.97
N ASP A 39 -13.70 9.87 7.92
CA ASP A 39 -12.62 10.58 8.60
C ASP A 39 -11.24 10.30 7.97
N ALA A 40 -11.11 9.15 7.29
CA ALA A 40 -9.87 8.70 6.69
C ALA A 40 -10.11 7.89 5.42
N VAL A 41 -9.12 7.89 4.54
CA VAL A 41 -9.08 7.10 3.30
C VAL A 41 -7.73 6.44 3.16
N GLU A 42 -7.74 5.20 2.73
CA GLU A 42 -6.59 4.50 2.15
C GLU A 42 -6.80 4.45 0.63
N TRP A 43 -5.74 4.77 -0.13
CA TRP A 43 -5.85 4.71 -1.58
C TRP A 43 -4.63 4.01 -2.17
N ALA A 44 -3.55 4.72 -2.50
CA ALA A 44 -2.41 4.07 -3.14
C ALA A 44 -1.05 4.66 -2.72
N SER A 45 -0.69 5.80 -3.28
CA SER A 45 0.61 6.43 -3.02
C SER A 45 0.57 7.90 -3.42
N PRO A 46 1.56 8.72 -3.05
CA PRO A 46 1.57 10.16 -3.35
C PRO A 46 1.24 10.53 -4.78
N SER A 47 1.74 9.75 -5.76
CA SER A 47 1.49 10.01 -7.18
C SER A 47 0.03 9.80 -7.62
N PHE A 48 -0.75 9.06 -6.85
CA PHE A 48 -2.18 8.84 -7.06
C PHE A 48 -3.04 9.70 -6.13
N ASP A 49 -2.60 9.92 -4.89
CA ASP A 49 -3.37 10.60 -3.85
C ASP A 49 -3.45 12.11 -4.09
N ILE A 50 -2.34 12.74 -4.52
CA ILE A 50 -2.28 14.18 -4.76
C ILE A 50 -3.17 14.62 -5.92
N PRO A 51 -3.19 13.93 -7.09
CA PRO A 51 -4.14 14.27 -8.16
C PRO A 51 -5.62 14.17 -7.74
N LEU A 52 -5.97 13.28 -6.81
CA LEU A 52 -7.33 13.17 -6.27
C LEU A 52 -7.68 14.29 -5.28
N GLY A 53 -6.70 15.11 -4.88
CA GLY A 53 -6.93 16.30 -4.06
C GLY A 53 -7.05 16.03 -2.56
N PHE A 54 -6.78 14.83 -2.07
CA PHE A 54 -6.95 14.47 -0.64
C PHE A 54 -6.18 15.38 0.31
N HIS A 55 -5.02 15.88 -0.10
CA HIS A 55 -4.20 16.85 0.64
C HIS A 55 -4.91 18.18 0.95
N LYS A 56 -6.01 18.48 0.27
CA LYS A 56 -6.81 19.71 0.50
C LYS A 56 -7.81 19.55 1.63
N VAL A 57 -8.22 18.32 1.92
CA VAL A 57 -9.28 17.99 2.87
C VAL A 57 -8.79 17.10 4.03
N ALA A 58 -7.57 16.57 3.95
CA ALA A 58 -6.92 15.79 5.00
C ALA A 58 -5.57 16.41 5.38
N ASN A 59 -5.41 16.72 6.68
CA ASN A 59 -4.20 17.36 7.19
C ASN A 59 -3.10 16.37 7.63
N TYR A 60 -3.40 15.07 7.67
CA TYR A 60 -2.48 14.03 8.08
C TYR A 60 -2.28 13.04 6.95
N TYR A 61 -1.03 12.76 6.63
CA TYR A 61 -0.64 11.75 5.66
C TYR A 61 0.20 10.70 6.36
N TYR A 62 -0.36 9.51 6.50
CA TYR A 62 0.33 8.40 7.16
C TYR A 62 1.06 7.51 6.14
N THR A 63 2.26 7.06 6.50
CA THR A 63 2.95 6.01 5.75
C THR A 63 2.15 4.70 5.81
N GLY A 64 2.26 3.89 4.75
CA GLY A 64 1.57 2.61 4.68
C GLY A 64 1.98 1.64 5.80
N TRP A 65 1.08 0.72 6.12
CA TRP A 65 1.29 -0.30 7.14
C TRP A 65 1.07 -1.72 6.61
N GLN A 66 0.25 -1.88 5.58
CA GLN A 66 -0.23 -3.17 5.09
C GLN A 66 0.68 -3.77 4.03
N GLU A 67 1.09 -2.97 3.06
CA GLU A 67 1.88 -3.40 1.92
C GLU A 67 2.86 -2.31 1.49
N PRO A 68 4.07 -2.67 1.11
CA PRO A 68 5.05 -1.71 0.61
C PRO A 68 4.87 -1.41 -0.88
N ALA A 69 4.14 -2.24 -1.61
CA ALA A 69 3.90 -2.14 -3.04
C ALA A 69 2.64 -2.91 -3.42
N SER A 70 1.99 -2.50 -4.50
CA SER A 70 0.86 -3.19 -5.11
C SER A 70 1.29 -3.84 -6.42
N GLU A 71 0.97 -5.12 -6.61
CA GLU A 71 1.20 -5.81 -7.87
C GLU A 71 0.02 -5.58 -8.82
N GLN A 72 0.32 -5.03 -10.00
CA GLN A 72 -0.67 -4.83 -11.04
C GLN A 72 -0.87 -6.12 -11.83
N GLN A 73 -2.12 -6.52 -12.02
CA GLN A 73 -2.50 -7.75 -12.72
C GLN A 73 -3.34 -7.44 -13.96
N ILE A 74 -3.07 -8.16 -15.04
CA ILE A 74 -3.91 -8.16 -16.23
C ILE A 74 -4.57 -9.52 -16.32
N VAL A 75 -5.90 -9.54 -16.19
CA VAL A 75 -6.70 -10.77 -16.25
C VAL A 75 -7.37 -10.85 -17.60
N ILE A 76 -7.17 -11.96 -18.32
CA ILE A 76 -7.75 -12.22 -19.62
C ILE A 76 -8.65 -13.44 -19.51
N ASN A 77 -9.88 -13.36 -20.06
CA ASN A 77 -10.76 -14.52 -20.12
C ASN A 77 -10.09 -15.67 -20.87
N LEU A 78 -10.07 -16.86 -20.26
CA LEU A 78 -9.35 -18.02 -20.79
C LEU A 78 -9.77 -18.39 -22.21
N GLN A 79 -11.09 -18.37 -22.53
CA GLN A 79 -11.58 -18.69 -23.85
C GLN A 79 -11.15 -17.66 -24.89
N THR A 80 -11.10 -16.38 -24.50
CA THR A 80 -10.58 -15.30 -25.35
C THR A 80 -9.11 -15.50 -25.62
N TRP A 81 -8.32 -15.79 -24.57
CA TRP A 81 -6.91 -16.07 -24.69
C TRP A 81 -6.60 -17.25 -25.63
N GLN A 82 -7.33 -18.36 -25.48
CA GLN A 82 -7.15 -19.56 -26.29
C GLN A 82 -7.52 -19.37 -27.77
N LYS A 83 -8.39 -18.40 -28.09
CA LYS A 83 -8.73 -18.05 -29.47
C LYS A 83 -7.73 -17.16 -30.16
N LEU A 84 -6.83 -16.52 -29.41
CA LEU A 84 -5.80 -15.68 -30.00
C LEU A 84 -4.74 -16.53 -30.70
N PRO A 85 -4.33 -16.17 -31.93
CA PRO A 85 -3.13 -16.73 -32.57
C PRO A 85 -1.90 -16.61 -31.65
N LYS A 86 -0.96 -17.54 -31.76
CA LYS A 86 0.19 -17.62 -30.88
C LYS A 86 1.10 -16.39 -30.95
N ASP A 87 1.22 -15.80 -32.11
CA ASP A 87 1.97 -14.55 -32.30
C ASP A 87 1.36 -13.38 -31.54
N LEU A 88 0.02 -13.25 -31.53
CA LEU A 88 -0.67 -12.24 -30.74
C LEU A 88 -0.59 -12.51 -29.23
N GLN A 89 -0.65 -13.78 -28.78
CA GLN A 89 -0.37 -14.12 -27.39
C GLN A 89 1.03 -13.65 -26.96
N ASN A 90 2.05 -13.95 -27.76
CA ASN A 90 3.43 -13.56 -27.49
C ASN A 90 3.61 -12.03 -27.46
N ILE A 91 2.94 -11.31 -28.38
CA ILE A 91 2.98 -9.84 -28.39
C ILE A 91 2.33 -9.28 -27.10
N LEU A 92 1.19 -9.83 -26.69
CA LEU A 92 0.52 -9.41 -25.46
C LEU A 92 1.37 -9.68 -24.22
N GLU A 93 1.97 -10.88 -24.09
CA GLU A 93 2.88 -11.22 -22.99
C GLU A 93 4.06 -10.26 -22.91
N ALA A 94 4.72 -9.98 -24.03
CA ALA A 94 5.83 -9.03 -24.08
C ALA A 94 5.41 -7.61 -23.75
N SER A 95 4.24 -7.18 -24.25
CA SER A 95 3.68 -5.84 -23.97
C SER A 95 3.31 -5.67 -22.50
N ILE A 96 2.71 -6.68 -21.88
CA ILE A 96 2.37 -6.70 -20.46
C ILE A 96 3.64 -6.61 -19.60
N ALA A 97 4.66 -7.40 -19.91
CA ALA A 97 5.95 -7.34 -19.20
C ALA A 97 6.58 -5.94 -19.29
N LYS A 98 6.56 -5.32 -20.48
CA LYS A 98 7.09 -3.98 -20.69
C LYS A 98 6.27 -2.90 -19.99
N ALA A 99 4.94 -3.02 -20.02
CA ALA A 99 4.05 -2.09 -19.33
C ALA A 99 4.25 -2.13 -17.81
N ARG A 100 4.47 -3.33 -17.25
CA ARG A 100 4.77 -3.52 -15.82
C ARG A 100 6.07 -2.81 -15.42
N GLU A 101 7.15 -3.08 -16.15
CA GLU A 101 8.45 -2.43 -15.92
C GLU A 101 8.35 -0.90 -15.96
N TYR A 102 7.64 -0.38 -16.98
CA TYR A 102 7.43 1.06 -17.11
C TYR A 102 6.62 1.64 -15.94
N ALA A 103 5.49 1.00 -15.61
CA ALA A 103 4.62 1.48 -14.54
C ALA A 103 5.32 1.50 -13.17
N GLU A 104 6.13 0.47 -12.86
CA GLU A 104 6.90 0.38 -11.61
C GLU A 104 7.92 1.53 -11.51
N ASN A 105 8.74 1.69 -12.54
CA ASN A 105 9.77 2.72 -12.58
C ASN A 105 9.17 4.15 -12.57
N GLU A 106 8.11 4.39 -13.34
CA GLU A 106 7.44 5.69 -13.40
C GLU A 106 6.76 6.03 -12.08
N THR A 107 6.09 5.07 -11.46
CA THR A 107 5.44 5.27 -10.16
C THR A 107 6.46 5.58 -9.08
N PHE A 108 7.55 4.86 -9.03
CA PHE A 108 8.64 5.14 -8.10
C PHE A 108 9.19 6.57 -8.29
N TYR A 109 9.55 6.93 -9.52
CA TYR A 109 10.05 8.27 -9.84
C TYR A 109 9.04 9.37 -9.43
N LYS A 110 7.77 9.21 -9.83
CA LYS A 110 6.72 10.19 -9.48
C LYS A 110 6.52 10.32 -7.97
N ASN A 111 6.56 9.20 -7.24
CA ASN A 111 6.43 9.24 -5.79
C ASN A 111 7.57 10.02 -5.13
N VAL A 112 8.82 9.83 -5.58
CA VAL A 112 9.98 10.58 -5.07
C VAL A 112 9.80 12.09 -5.28
N ILE A 113 9.42 12.50 -6.50
CA ILE A 113 9.22 13.91 -6.83
C ILE A 113 8.07 14.52 -6.04
N ILE A 114 6.91 13.85 -6.01
CA ILE A 114 5.72 14.36 -5.32
C ILE A 114 5.92 14.37 -3.81
N TRP A 115 6.64 13.42 -3.24
CA TRP A 115 6.98 13.41 -1.82
C TRP A 115 7.74 14.67 -1.38
N ASP A 116 8.71 15.09 -2.18
CA ASP A 116 9.44 16.34 -1.93
C ASP A 116 8.53 17.58 -2.13
N GLU A 117 7.63 17.53 -3.13
CA GLU A 117 6.66 18.60 -3.36
C GLU A 117 5.62 18.73 -2.23
N ILE A 118 5.16 17.64 -1.62
CA ILE A 118 4.21 17.70 -0.51
C ILE A 118 4.77 18.56 0.61
N LYS A 119 6.02 18.36 0.99
CA LYS A 119 6.69 19.13 2.05
C LYS A 119 6.78 20.63 1.73
N LYS A 120 7.00 20.96 0.46
CA LYS A 120 7.23 22.35 0.00
C LYS A 120 5.92 23.09 -0.29
N LYS A 121 4.98 22.42 -0.97
CA LYS A 121 3.77 23.04 -1.50
C LYS A 121 2.58 22.96 -0.56
N TYR A 122 2.55 21.96 0.33
CA TYR A 122 1.41 21.70 1.21
C TYR A 122 1.84 21.64 2.69
N PRO A 123 2.32 22.75 3.25
CA PRO A 123 2.90 22.80 4.61
C PRO A 123 1.90 22.43 5.71
N ASN A 124 0.59 22.46 5.42
CA ASN A 124 -0.45 22.02 6.36
C ASN A 124 -0.56 20.50 6.46
N VAL A 125 -0.02 19.76 5.49
CA VAL A 125 -0.05 18.29 5.50
C VAL A 125 1.08 17.77 6.39
N GLN A 126 0.70 17.13 7.48
CA GLN A 126 1.63 16.53 8.43
C GLN A 126 1.87 15.07 8.05
N ILE A 127 3.10 14.76 7.66
CA ILE A 127 3.52 13.39 7.38
C ILE A 127 3.76 12.67 8.71
N ARG A 128 3.16 11.51 8.88
CA ARG A 128 3.19 10.69 10.09
C ARG A 128 3.46 9.23 9.77
N SER A 129 3.98 8.51 10.73
CA SER A 129 4.01 7.05 10.75
C SER A 129 3.21 6.53 11.93
N PHE A 130 2.68 5.32 11.81
CA PHE A 130 1.98 4.68 12.92
C PHE A 130 2.93 4.36 14.06
N SER A 131 2.44 4.52 15.29
CA SER A 131 3.22 4.15 16.48
C SER A 131 3.54 2.64 16.49
N PRO A 132 4.64 2.24 17.15
CA PRO A 132 4.95 0.82 17.31
C PRO A 132 3.82 0.01 17.97
N GLU A 133 3.02 0.63 18.81
CA GLU A 133 1.86 0.01 19.45
C GLU A 133 0.77 -0.30 18.43
N ILE A 134 0.41 0.67 17.60
CA ILE A 134 -0.57 0.50 16.51
C ILE A 134 -0.06 -0.57 15.52
N MET A 135 1.20 -0.50 15.11
CA MET A 135 1.79 -1.51 14.21
C MET A 135 1.74 -2.93 14.78
N ARG A 136 1.95 -3.09 16.08
CA ARG A 136 1.80 -4.41 16.75
C ARG A 136 0.35 -4.89 16.77
N ALA A 137 -0.59 -3.98 17.03
CA ALA A 137 -2.01 -4.32 17.03
C ALA A 137 -2.50 -4.74 15.64
N LEU A 138 -2.13 -3.99 14.60
CA LEU A 138 -2.41 -4.31 13.20
C LEU A 138 -1.82 -5.67 12.82
N ARG A 139 -0.57 -5.91 13.18
CA ARG A 139 0.09 -7.20 12.92
C ARG A 139 -0.61 -8.36 13.58
N LYS A 140 -0.97 -8.21 14.85
CA LYS A 140 -1.69 -9.24 15.61
C LYS A 140 -3.03 -9.56 14.94
N ALA A 141 -3.84 -8.54 14.61
CA ALA A 141 -5.12 -8.73 13.94
C ALA A 141 -4.95 -9.41 12.57
N THR A 142 -3.93 -9.04 11.81
CA THR A 142 -3.57 -9.67 10.53
C THR A 142 -3.26 -11.16 10.72
N ASP A 143 -2.39 -11.50 11.66
CA ASP A 143 -1.98 -12.88 11.90
C ASP A 143 -3.15 -13.75 12.38
N GLU A 144 -4.08 -13.20 13.16
CA GLU A 144 -5.32 -13.87 13.59
C GLU A 144 -6.25 -14.18 12.41
N ILE A 145 -6.49 -13.19 11.51
CA ILE A 145 -7.34 -13.39 10.34
C ILE A 145 -6.72 -14.44 9.40
N LEU A 146 -5.42 -14.36 9.14
CA LEU A 146 -4.73 -15.33 8.28
C LEU A 146 -4.78 -16.75 8.86
N ALA A 147 -4.72 -16.90 10.18
CA ALA A 147 -4.90 -18.20 10.84
C ALA A 147 -6.33 -18.72 10.66
N GLU A 148 -7.34 -17.91 10.93
CA GLU A 148 -8.75 -18.27 10.78
C GLU A 148 -9.11 -18.65 9.35
N GLU A 149 -8.62 -17.92 8.35
CA GLU A 149 -8.86 -18.25 6.93
C GLU A 149 -8.14 -19.54 6.53
N SER A 150 -6.95 -19.79 7.08
CA SER A 150 -6.23 -21.06 6.89
C SER A 150 -6.96 -22.26 7.46
N GLU A 151 -7.71 -22.09 8.55
CA GLU A 151 -8.54 -23.18 9.13
C GLU A 151 -9.78 -23.48 8.29
N LYS A 152 -10.35 -22.46 7.64
CA LYS A 152 -11.57 -22.59 6.84
C LYS A 152 -11.32 -23.09 5.41
N ASN A 153 -10.17 -22.79 4.84
CA ASN A 153 -9.88 -23.06 3.44
C ASN A 153 -8.50 -23.72 3.26
N PRO A 154 -8.46 -25.02 2.87
CA PRO A 154 -7.21 -25.75 2.66
C PRO A 154 -6.32 -25.15 1.57
N ASP A 155 -6.90 -24.63 0.47
CA ASP A 155 -6.14 -24.02 -0.63
C ASP A 155 -5.49 -22.71 -0.16
N PHE A 156 -6.24 -21.91 0.61
CA PHE A 156 -5.69 -20.72 1.24
C PHE A 156 -4.51 -21.06 2.17
N LYS A 157 -4.68 -22.10 3.00
CA LYS A 157 -3.63 -22.57 3.93
C LYS A 157 -2.36 -22.94 3.17
N GLU A 158 -2.46 -23.73 2.12
CA GLU A 158 -1.31 -24.16 1.31
C GLU A 158 -0.56 -22.96 0.74
N ILE A 159 -1.28 -22.01 0.12
CA ILE A 159 -0.71 -20.80 -0.45
C ILE A 159 -0.06 -19.95 0.64
N TRP A 160 -0.76 -19.74 1.76
CA TRP A 160 -0.23 -18.93 2.86
C TRP A 160 1.01 -19.51 3.50
N GLU A 161 1.06 -20.81 3.74
CA GLU A 161 2.24 -21.47 4.29
C GLU A 161 3.45 -21.33 3.34
N SER A 162 3.25 -21.47 2.04
CA SER A 162 4.29 -21.22 1.04
C SER A 162 4.79 -19.78 1.07
N GLN A 163 3.87 -18.81 1.07
CA GLN A 163 4.22 -17.39 1.14
C GLN A 163 4.95 -17.04 2.45
N LYS A 164 4.47 -17.54 3.57
CA LYS A 164 5.08 -17.32 4.90
C LYS A 164 6.52 -17.85 4.97
N ALA A 165 6.76 -19.02 4.42
CA ALA A 165 8.09 -19.62 4.36
C ALA A 165 9.04 -18.79 3.48
N PHE A 166 8.56 -18.29 2.34
CA PHE A 166 9.34 -17.41 1.47
C PHE A 166 9.58 -16.03 2.10
N LEU A 167 8.57 -15.44 2.72
CA LEU A 167 8.65 -14.14 3.38
C LEU A 167 9.76 -14.09 4.44
N ALA A 168 9.94 -15.17 5.20
CA ALA A 168 11.01 -15.26 6.19
C ALA A 168 12.41 -15.14 5.54
N LYS A 169 12.60 -15.79 4.39
CA LYS A 169 13.84 -15.71 3.61
C LYS A 169 14.02 -14.35 2.94
N ALA A 170 12.96 -13.82 2.33
CA ALA A 170 12.96 -12.53 1.67
C ALA A 170 13.32 -11.39 2.64
N ARG A 171 12.74 -11.39 3.85
CA ARG A 171 13.09 -10.42 4.89
C ARG A 171 14.56 -10.45 5.30
N THR A 172 15.16 -11.63 5.37
CA THR A 172 16.59 -11.77 5.66
C THR A 172 17.43 -11.15 4.56
N TRP A 173 17.08 -11.41 3.29
CA TRP A 173 17.76 -10.83 2.14
C TRP A 173 17.62 -9.31 2.09
N THR A 174 16.41 -8.78 2.20
CA THR A 174 16.14 -7.34 2.20
C THR A 174 16.91 -6.62 3.33
N LYS A 175 16.97 -7.26 4.52
CA LYS A 175 17.73 -6.69 5.64
C LYS A 175 19.22 -6.64 5.36
N MET A 176 19.78 -7.66 4.71
CA MET A 176 21.22 -7.71 4.34
C MET A 176 21.56 -6.80 3.17
N GLY A 177 20.64 -6.65 2.20
CA GLY A 177 20.82 -5.83 1.01
C GLY A 177 20.34 -4.39 1.24
N ASP A 178 19.14 -4.08 0.75
CA ASP A 178 18.62 -2.72 0.65
C ASP A 178 18.60 -1.96 1.98
N PHE A 179 18.11 -2.62 3.05
CA PHE A 179 18.01 -1.96 4.35
C PHE A 179 19.40 -1.64 4.92
N THR A 180 20.34 -2.57 4.90
CA THR A 180 21.70 -2.34 5.38
C THR A 180 22.43 -1.29 4.54
N TYR A 181 22.22 -1.28 3.23
CA TYR A 181 22.77 -0.27 2.35
C TYR A 181 22.26 1.12 2.74
N ILE A 182 20.95 1.31 2.84
CA ILE A 182 20.33 2.58 3.23
C ILE A 182 20.79 3.01 4.64
N GLU A 183 20.80 2.07 5.61
CA GLU A 183 21.21 2.34 6.99
C GLU A 183 22.69 2.76 7.11
N LYS A 184 23.58 2.17 6.30
CA LYS A 184 25.02 2.41 6.39
C LYS A 184 25.57 3.50 5.49
N THR A 185 24.88 3.76 4.38
CA THR A 185 25.32 4.74 3.37
C THR A 185 24.34 5.89 3.21
N GLY A 186 23.10 5.74 3.69
CA GLY A 186 22.08 6.78 3.65
C GLY A 186 22.42 7.95 4.57
N ASP A 187 21.94 9.12 4.21
CA ASP A 187 22.07 10.33 5.01
C ASP A 187 21.34 10.17 6.35
N VAL A 188 22.08 9.96 7.40
CA VAL A 188 21.57 9.88 8.78
C VAL A 188 20.77 11.15 9.15
N GLU A 189 21.04 12.28 8.51
CA GLU A 189 20.30 13.54 8.65
C GLU A 189 18.87 13.45 8.12
N ALA A 190 18.58 12.62 7.12
CA ALA A 190 17.24 12.44 6.59
C ALA A 190 16.32 11.75 7.62
N GLU A 191 16.82 10.79 8.38
CA GLU A 191 16.06 10.13 9.46
C GLU A 191 15.77 11.08 10.64
N GLN A 192 16.72 11.92 11.02
CA GLN A 192 16.53 12.87 12.13
C GLN A 192 15.42 13.88 11.80
N ASN A 193 15.32 14.33 10.56
CA ASN A 193 14.28 15.24 10.11
C ASN A 193 12.89 14.58 10.04
N PHE A 194 12.82 13.27 9.76
CA PHE A 194 11.57 12.52 9.73
C PHE A 194 11.00 12.27 11.13
N THR A 195 11.87 12.01 12.11
CA THR A 195 11.48 11.77 13.51
C THR A 195 11.25 13.05 14.32
N ALA A 196 11.95 14.15 13.99
CA ALA A 196 11.85 15.42 14.73
C ALA A 196 10.52 16.15 14.50
N SER A 197 9.83 15.92 13.38
CA SER A 197 8.49 16.49 13.13
C SER A 197 7.37 15.87 14.00
N GLY A 198 7.68 14.83 14.76
CA GLY A 198 6.74 14.11 15.65
C GLY A 198 6.76 14.52 17.12
N LYS A 199 7.66 15.45 17.53
CA LYS A 199 7.72 15.96 18.90
C LYS A 199 7.30 17.43 18.94
N LYS A 200 6.02 17.69 18.95
CA LYS A 200 5.39 18.86 19.61
C LYS A 200 3.93 18.58 19.82
#